data_277f0d95c25a621c67bbd42d2f441027
#
_entry.id   277f0d95c25a621c67bbd42d2f441027
#
_cell.length_a   1.000
_cell.length_b   1.000
_cell.length_c   1.000
_cell.angle_alpha   90.00
_cell.angle_beta   90.00
_cell.angle_gamma   90.00
#
_symmetry.space_group_name_H-M   'P 1'
#
loop_
_entity.id
_entity.type
_entity.pdbx_description
1 polymer ?
#
loop_
_entity_poly.entity_id
_entity_poly.type
_entity_poly.pdbx_seq_one_letter_code
_entity_poly.pdbx_strand_id
1 'polypeptide(L)'
;MNKEMKPGLTTGTCAAVAAKAALLALQGQEPDLVEVRNPQGQTLAMKISGFGVTSESEGWAKVIKDGGDDPDITHGAEIVVHVRLTGTEVHLIGGTGVGKVTKKGLQIPVGEAAINPVPRQMILWAVQEVLEKGQGVEVTVIVPEGEKLALKTLNPRLGIEGGISILGTTGIVRPMSEEAFKESLLPHLEIIRANDLATVVLVPGGMGEKSAEKIGCSPDMIAQMSNFVGFMLQQSVERHFKEVILFGHIGKLAKVAAGTFHT
;
A
#
# COMPACT_ATOMS: atom_id res chain seq x y z
N MET A 1 -0.23 -4.27 -32.99
CA MET A 1 -0.56 -5.26 -31.95
C MET A 1 -0.23 -4.59 -30.61
N ASN A 2 -1.23 -4.24 -29.79
CA ASN A 2 -0.97 -3.80 -28.43
C ASN A 2 -0.41 -5.02 -27.68
N LYS A 3 0.85 -4.93 -27.23
CA LYS A 3 1.44 -5.94 -26.36
C LYS A 3 0.65 -5.94 -25.06
N GLU A 4 0.04 -7.04 -24.73
CA GLU A 4 -0.65 -7.20 -23.43
C GLU A 4 0.40 -7.03 -22.33
N MET A 5 0.20 -6.07 -21.42
CA MET A 5 1.13 -5.77 -20.35
C MET A 5 1.06 -6.88 -19.28
N LYS A 6 2.22 -7.31 -18.80
CA LYS A 6 2.34 -8.35 -17.77
C LYS A 6 1.88 -7.82 -16.41
N PRO A 7 0.87 -8.43 -15.77
CA PRO A 7 0.50 -8.08 -14.39
C PRO A 7 1.61 -8.45 -13.40
N GLY A 8 1.68 -7.74 -12.30
CA GLY A 8 2.58 -8.01 -11.19
C GLY A 8 1.84 -8.44 -9.92
N LEU A 9 2.57 -8.61 -8.83
CA LEU A 9 2.04 -8.94 -7.51
C LEU A 9 2.26 -7.78 -6.54
N THR A 10 1.33 -7.58 -5.61
CA THR A 10 1.38 -6.50 -4.63
C THR A 10 2.33 -6.81 -3.48
N THR A 11 2.74 -5.78 -2.70
CA THR A 11 3.51 -5.98 -1.45
C THR A 11 2.74 -6.85 -0.46
N GLY A 12 1.39 -6.79 -0.44
CA GLY A 12 0.54 -7.65 0.37
C GLY A 12 0.64 -9.12 0.00
N THR A 13 0.61 -9.44 -1.30
CA THR A 13 0.80 -10.82 -1.78
C THR A 13 2.20 -11.32 -1.43
N CYS A 14 3.23 -10.50 -1.64
CA CYS A 14 4.61 -10.86 -1.28
C CYS A 14 4.74 -11.20 0.20
N ALA A 15 4.17 -10.39 1.09
CA ALA A 15 4.19 -10.63 2.53
C ALA A 15 3.44 -11.91 2.92
N ALA A 16 2.27 -12.17 2.32
CA ALA A 16 1.50 -13.40 2.58
C ALA A 16 2.24 -14.66 2.14
N VAL A 17 2.84 -14.63 0.94
CA VAL A 17 3.65 -15.73 0.40
C VAL A 17 4.88 -16.00 1.29
N ALA A 18 5.61 -14.94 1.68
CA ALA A 18 6.79 -15.08 2.54
C ALA A 18 6.42 -15.59 3.93
N ALA A 19 5.27 -15.16 4.51
CA ALA A 19 4.80 -15.65 5.80
C ALA A 19 4.48 -17.14 5.77
N LYS A 20 3.77 -17.59 4.74
CA LYS A 20 3.48 -19.02 4.53
C LYS A 20 4.75 -19.83 4.33
N ALA A 21 5.65 -19.34 3.49
CA ALA A 21 6.94 -20.01 3.24
C ALA A 21 7.80 -20.17 4.51
N ALA A 22 7.85 -19.15 5.36
CA ALA A 22 8.58 -19.20 6.63
C ALA A 22 8.05 -20.29 7.58
N LEU A 23 6.71 -20.44 7.64
CA LEU A 23 6.09 -21.50 8.45
C LEU A 23 6.33 -22.90 7.85
N LEU A 24 6.24 -23.04 6.51
CA LEU A 24 6.56 -24.30 5.83
C LEU A 24 8.01 -24.72 6.10
N ALA A 25 8.94 -23.77 6.10
CA ALA A 25 10.34 -24.01 6.44
C ALA A 25 10.49 -24.52 7.89
N LEU A 26 9.75 -23.95 8.86
CA LEU A 26 9.72 -24.44 10.25
C LEU A 26 9.21 -25.87 10.37
N GLN A 27 8.34 -26.32 9.46
CA GLN A 27 7.86 -27.71 9.40
C GLN A 27 8.84 -28.63 8.65
N GLY A 28 10.06 -28.16 8.31
CA GLY A 28 11.08 -28.93 7.62
C GLY A 28 10.85 -29.09 6.13
N GLN A 29 9.96 -28.27 5.53
CA GLN A 29 9.76 -28.24 4.08
C GLN A 29 10.78 -27.28 3.41
N GLU A 30 11.02 -27.49 2.12
CA GLU A 30 11.87 -26.63 1.27
C GLU A 30 10.98 -25.88 0.26
N PRO A 31 10.36 -24.76 0.64
CA PRO A 31 9.44 -24.04 -0.24
C PRO A 31 10.18 -23.34 -1.38
N ASP A 32 9.96 -23.76 -2.62
CA ASP A 32 10.47 -23.11 -3.84
C ASP A 32 9.40 -22.21 -4.48
N LEU A 33 8.17 -22.72 -4.59
CA LEU A 33 6.99 -22.02 -5.09
C LEU A 33 5.87 -22.11 -4.06
N VAL A 34 5.36 -20.98 -3.63
CA VAL A 34 4.28 -20.93 -2.62
C VAL A 34 3.08 -20.20 -3.17
N GLU A 35 1.91 -20.76 -2.90
CA GLU A 35 0.61 -20.26 -3.33
C GLU A 35 -0.15 -19.65 -2.15
N VAL A 36 -0.83 -18.53 -2.42
CA VAL A 36 -1.77 -17.88 -1.50
C VAL A 36 -3.04 -17.50 -2.23
N ARG A 37 -4.14 -17.33 -1.51
CA ARG A 37 -5.41 -16.87 -2.08
C ARG A 37 -5.56 -15.36 -1.91
N ASN A 38 -6.07 -14.72 -2.96
CA ASN A 38 -6.49 -13.33 -2.87
C ASN A 38 -7.97 -13.22 -2.44
N PRO A 39 -8.48 -12.02 -2.12
CA PRO A 39 -9.88 -11.83 -1.71
C PRO A 39 -10.92 -12.25 -2.76
N GLN A 40 -10.54 -12.33 -4.03
CA GLN A 40 -11.39 -12.80 -5.13
C GLN A 40 -11.39 -14.34 -5.30
N GLY A 41 -10.66 -15.04 -4.42
CA GLY A 41 -10.54 -16.51 -4.47
C GLY A 41 -9.57 -17.03 -5.52
N GLN A 42 -8.80 -16.15 -6.17
CA GLN A 42 -7.77 -16.57 -7.14
C GLN A 42 -6.51 -17.04 -6.39
N THR A 43 -5.91 -18.11 -6.89
CA THR A 43 -4.60 -18.57 -6.41
C THR A 43 -3.50 -17.76 -7.07
N LEU A 44 -2.63 -17.17 -6.25
CA LEU A 44 -1.45 -16.43 -6.66
C LEU A 44 -0.20 -17.19 -6.22
N ALA A 45 0.69 -17.50 -7.15
CA ALA A 45 1.90 -18.25 -6.91
C ALA A 45 3.15 -17.35 -7.03
N MET A 46 4.13 -17.53 -6.16
CA MET A 46 5.38 -16.79 -6.19
C MET A 46 6.56 -17.67 -5.78
N LYS A 47 7.67 -17.51 -6.49
CA LYS A 47 8.93 -18.16 -6.12
C LYS A 47 9.51 -17.54 -4.86
N ILE A 48 10.06 -18.42 -4.00
CA ILE A 48 10.77 -18.03 -2.80
C ILE A 48 12.25 -17.78 -3.19
N SER A 49 12.78 -16.62 -2.80
CA SER A 49 14.14 -16.23 -3.07
C SER A 49 15.13 -16.61 -1.95
N GLY A 50 14.61 -17.06 -0.82
CA GLY A 50 15.38 -17.58 0.30
C GLY A 50 14.49 -17.86 1.48
N PHE A 51 14.88 -18.84 2.30
CA PHE A 51 14.21 -19.19 3.55
C PHE A 51 15.22 -19.82 4.51
N GLY A 52 14.87 -19.91 5.77
CA GLY A 52 15.69 -20.55 6.78
C GLY A 52 14.98 -20.68 8.11
N VAL A 53 15.56 -21.50 8.97
CA VAL A 53 15.13 -21.72 10.36
C VAL A 53 16.24 -21.24 11.29
N THR A 54 15.90 -20.40 12.27
CA THR A 54 16.84 -19.86 13.24
C THR A 54 16.77 -20.57 14.58
N SER A 55 15.63 -21.17 14.92
CA SER A 55 15.43 -22.03 16.09
C SER A 55 14.25 -22.97 15.84
N GLU A 56 13.94 -23.85 16.79
CA GLU A 56 12.76 -24.75 16.72
C GLU A 56 11.41 -24.01 16.60
N SER A 57 11.37 -22.74 16.98
CA SER A 57 10.16 -21.92 16.94
C SER A 57 10.26 -20.69 16.02
N GLU A 58 11.40 -20.46 15.36
CA GLU A 58 11.62 -19.26 14.55
C GLU A 58 12.16 -19.59 13.16
N GLY A 59 11.52 -19.02 12.16
CA GLY A 59 11.91 -19.14 10.77
C GLY A 59 11.72 -17.84 10.01
N TRP A 60 12.23 -17.81 8.79
CA TRP A 60 12.09 -16.67 7.89
C TRP A 60 12.02 -17.13 6.45
N ALA A 61 11.40 -16.31 5.64
CA ALA A 61 11.48 -16.45 4.19
C ALA A 61 11.45 -15.07 3.53
N LYS A 62 11.91 -15.01 2.28
CA LYS A 62 11.93 -13.80 1.49
C LYS A 62 11.54 -14.05 0.05
N VAL A 63 10.97 -13.02 -0.54
CA VAL A 63 10.59 -12.95 -1.96
C VAL A 63 11.08 -11.64 -2.57
N ILE A 64 11.28 -11.65 -3.88
CA ILE A 64 11.54 -10.43 -4.65
C ILE A 64 10.26 -10.03 -5.36
N LYS A 65 9.78 -8.82 -5.08
CA LYS A 65 8.53 -8.33 -5.67
C LYS A 65 8.66 -8.13 -7.18
N ASP A 66 7.82 -8.80 -7.96
CA ASP A 66 7.63 -8.53 -9.38
C ASP A 66 6.38 -7.66 -9.57
N GLY A 67 6.58 -6.39 -9.94
CA GLY A 67 5.51 -5.44 -10.25
C GLY A 67 4.93 -5.60 -11.68
N GLY A 68 5.43 -6.57 -12.45
CA GLY A 68 5.08 -6.70 -13.86
C GLY A 68 5.62 -5.54 -14.71
N ASP A 69 4.83 -5.10 -15.68
CA ASP A 69 5.16 -3.96 -16.55
C ASP A 69 4.69 -2.60 -15.96
N ASP A 70 4.25 -2.59 -14.70
CA ASP A 70 3.88 -1.35 -14.00
C ASP A 70 5.14 -0.58 -13.54
N PRO A 71 5.18 0.76 -13.65
CA PRO A 71 6.28 1.57 -13.13
C PRO A 71 6.25 1.70 -11.59
N ASP A 72 6.03 0.59 -10.91
CA ASP A 72 5.91 0.49 -9.45
C ASP A 72 7.29 0.70 -8.79
N ILE A 73 7.37 1.66 -7.89
CA ILE A 73 8.59 1.99 -7.11
C ILE A 73 9.08 0.79 -6.31
N THR A 74 8.18 -0.12 -5.93
CA THR A 74 8.51 -1.31 -5.14
C THR A 74 8.86 -2.54 -6.00
N HIS A 75 8.92 -2.41 -7.34
CA HIS A 75 9.42 -3.47 -8.21
C HIS A 75 10.86 -3.83 -7.83
N GLY A 76 11.17 -5.11 -7.71
CA GLY A 76 12.48 -5.60 -7.29
C GLY A 76 12.76 -5.50 -5.78
N ALA A 77 11.85 -4.93 -4.99
CA ALA A 77 12.03 -4.87 -3.54
C ALA A 77 12.00 -6.26 -2.91
N GLU A 78 12.93 -6.50 -1.99
CA GLU A 78 12.95 -7.68 -1.15
C GLU A 78 11.90 -7.51 -0.03
N ILE A 79 11.00 -8.47 0.10
CA ILE A 79 10.05 -8.58 1.22
C ILE A 79 10.45 -9.80 2.04
N VAL A 80 10.83 -9.58 3.27
CA VAL A 80 11.26 -10.60 4.22
C VAL A 80 10.19 -10.75 5.30
N VAL A 81 9.86 -11.97 5.66
CA VAL A 81 8.98 -12.24 6.80
C VAL A 81 9.69 -13.16 7.76
N HIS A 82 9.75 -12.75 9.01
CA HIS A 82 10.12 -13.59 10.13
C HIS A 82 8.86 -14.08 10.82
N VAL A 83 8.85 -15.34 11.22
CA VAL A 83 7.78 -15.96 12.00
C VAL A 83 8.35 -16.53 13.28
N ARG A 84 7.61 -16.37 14.39
CA ARG A 84 7.93 -16.96 15.67
C ARG A 84 6.68 -17.60 16.24
N LEU A 85 6.69 -18.91 16.43
CA LEU A 85 5.58 -19.63 17.06
C LEU A 85 5.43 -19.17 18.51
N THR A 86 4.23 -18.73 18.89
CA THR A 86 3.96 -18.20 20.22
C THR A 86 2.47 -18.21 20.56
N GLY A 87 2.13 -18.69 21.74
CA GLY A 87 0.74 -18.66 22.23
C GLY A 87 -0.27 -19.32 21.30
N THR A 88 -1.46 -18.73 21.21
CA THR A 88 -2.62 -19.26 20.46
C THR A 88 -3.15 -18.26 19.42
N GLU A 89 -2.62 -17.03 19.39
CA GLU A 89 -3.08 -15.95 18.51
C GLU A 89 -2.06 -15.62 17.43
N VAL A 90 -2.55 -15.04 16.34
CA VAL A 90 -1.70 -14.52 15.27
C VAL A 90 -1.49 -13.03 15.47
N HIS A 91 -0.24 -12.63 15.68
CA HIS A 91 0.17 -11.24 15.80
C HIS A 91 0.95 -10.79 14.56
N LEU A 92 0.55 -9.66 13.98
CA LEU A 92 1.20 -9.10 12.78
C LEU A 92 1.93 -7.81 13.14
N ILE A 93 3.23 -7.78 12.87
CA ILE A 93 4.15 -6.69 13.21
C ILE A 93 4.78 -6.13 11.94
N GLY A 94 4.89 -4.80 11.84
CA GLY A 94 5.76 -4.14 10.87
C GLY A 94 7.16 -3.97 11.45
N GLY A 95 8.13 -4.59 10.81
CA GLY A 95 9.56 -4.45 11.11
C GLY A 95 10.21 -3.32 10.30
N THR A 96 11.53 -3.36 10.20
CA THR A 96 12.33 -2.38 9.45
C THR A 96 11.80 -2.17 8.04
N GLY A 97 11.65 -0.89 7.64
CA GLY A 97 11.20 -0.49 6.31
C GLY A 97 9.70 -0.70 6.02
N VAL A 98 8.92 -1.17 6.98
CA VAL A 98 7.46 -1.06 6.96
C VAL A 98 7.08 0.21 7.70
N GLY A 99 6.33 1.08 7.04
CA GLY A 99 5.96 2.38 7.60
C GLY A 99 5.04 2.27 8.80
N LYS A 100 5.01 3.33 9.61
CA LYS A 100 4.11 3.50 10.74
C LYS A 100 3.17 4.67 10.48
N VAL A 101 1.89 4.49 10.76
CA VAL A 101 0.88 5.54 10.57
C VAL A 101 0.99 6.58 11.68
N THR A 102 1.12 7.86 11.30
CA THR A 102 1.25 9.00 12.24
C THR A 102 0.08 9.99 12.15
N LYS A 103 -0.71 9.96 11.06
CA LYS A 103 -1.87 10.83 10.84
C LYS A 103 -3.18 10.06 10.89
N LYS A 104 -4.23 10.73 11.39
CA LYS A 104 -5.62 10.20 11.33
C LYS A 104 -6.15 10.22 9.89
N GLY A 105 -7.15 9.38 9.61
CA GLY A 105 -7.85 9.36 8.32
C GLY A 105 -7.46 8.21 7.40
N LEU A 106 -6.42 7.45 7.70
CA LEU A 106 -6.15 6.20 7.02
C LEU A 106 -6.97 5.05 7.60
N GLN A 107 -7.12 3.97 6.83
CA GLN A 107 -7.80 2.74 7.28
C GLN A 107 -7.09 2.03 8.45
N ILE A 108 -5.87 2.44 8.72
CA ILE A 108 -5.01 1.88 9.78
C ILE A 108 -4.94 2.92 10.91
N PRO A 109 -5.13 2.52 12.17
CA PRO A 109 -5.02 3.42 13.31
C PRO A 109 -3.64 4.06 13.44
N VAL A 110 -3.60 5.27 14.00
CA VAL A 110 -2.34 5.95 14.35
C VAL A 110 -1.54 5.09 15.32
N GLY A 111 -0.26 4.96 15.05
CA GLY A 111 0.68 4.17 15.84
C GLY A 111 0.86 2.73 15.34
N GLU A 112 0.01 2.24 14.46
CA GLU A 112 0.15 0.90 13.88
C GLU A 112 1.03 0.87 12.61
N ALA A 113 1.53 -0.33 12.30
CA ALA A 113 2.27 -0.58 11.06
C ALA A 113 1.37 -0.41 9.83
N ALA A 114 1.90 0.21 8.79
CA ALA A 114 1.20 0.47 7.53
C ALA A 114 0.98 -0.82 6.71
N ILE A 115 0.27 -1.78 7.30
CA ILE A 115 -0.19 -3.02 6.68
C ILE A 115 -1.70 -2.91 6.50
N ASN A 116 -2.14 -2.68 5.27
CA ASN A 116 -3.54 -2.42 4.95
C ASN A 116 -4.45 -3.63 5.27
N PRO A 117 -5.78 -3.43 5.42
CA PRO A 117 -6.69 -4.50 5.84
C PRO A 117 -6.65 -5.75 4.96
N VAL A 118 -6.63 -5.58 3.63
CA VAL A 118 -6.59 -6.73 2.70
C VAL A 118 -5.29 -7.53 2.79
N PRO A 119 -4.09 -6.93 2.72
CA PRO A 119 -2.83 -7.61 3.03
C PRO A 119 -2.83 -8.32 4.39
N ARG A 120 -3.33 -7.66 5.43
CA ARG A 120 -3.48 -8.25 6.77
C ARG A 120 -4.27 -9.55 6.71
N GLN A 121 -5.42 -9.52 6.04
CA GLN A 121 -6.27 -10.69 5.87
C GLN A 121 -5.60 -11.80 5.04
N MET A 122 -4.91 -11.44 3.96
CA MET A 122 -4.17 -12.41 3.13
C MET A 122 -3.04 -13.10 3.91
N ILE A 123 -2.30 -12.35 4.74
CA ILE A 123 -1.27 -12.92 5.62
C ILE A 123 -1.91 -13.87 6.63
N LEU A 124 -3.02 -13.47 7.28
CA LEU A 124 -3.75 -14.32 8.24
C LEU A 124 -4.20 -15.63 7.59
N TRP A 125 -4.82 -15.58 6.43
CA TRP A 125 -5.23 -16.81 5.70
C TRP A 125 -4.03 -17.69 5.38
N ALA A 126 -2.96 -17.10 4.86
CA ALA A 126 -1.75 -17.82 4.46
C ALA A 126 -1.09 -18.57 5.63
N VAL A 127 -1.02 -17.95 6.81
CA VAL A 127 -0.44 -18.60 8.00
C VAL A 127 -1.40 -19.62 8.60
N GLN A 128 -2.71 -19.37 8.61
CA GLN A 128 -3.71 -20.31 9.12
C GLN A 128 -3.79 -21.62 8.32
N GLU A 129 -3.45 -21.59 7.03
CA GLU A 129 -3.36 -22.81 6.20
C GLU A 129 -2.24 -23.77 6.64
N VAL A 130 -1.23 -23.28 7.40
CA VAL A 130 -0.04 -24.03 7.80
C VAL A 130 -0.01 -24.32 9.30
N LEU A 131 -0.54 -23.40 10.12
CA LEU A 131 -0.55 -23.53 11.57
C LEU A 131 -1.39 -24.73 12.03
N GLU A 132 -0.91 -25.43 13.05
CA GLU A 132 -1.67 -26.44 13.75
C GLU A 132 -2.82 -25.81 14.56
N LYS A 133 -3.85 -26.60 14.82
CA LYS A 133 -5.01 -26.14 15.59
C LYS A 133 -4.59 -25.69 17.00
N GLY A 134 -4.87 -24.44 17.33
CA GLY A 134 -4.55 -23.83 18.63
C GLY A 134 -3.11 -23.30 18.74
N GLN A 135 -2.36 -23.33 17.65
CA GLN A 135 -1.04 -22.72 17.59
C GLN A 135 -1.14 -21.26 17.11
N GLY A 136 -0.42 -20.36 17.77
CA GLY A 136 -0.29 -18.97 17.35
C GLY A 136 1.09 -18.66 16.79
N VAL A 137 1.20 -17.51 16.15
CA VAL A 137 2.43 -17.04 15.52
C VAL A 137 2.54 -15.52 15.56
N GLU A 138 3.71 -15.03 15.83
CA GLU A 138 4.09 -13.64 15.55
C GLU A 138 4.71 -13.59 14.15
N VAL A 139 4.17 -12.71 13.30
CA VAL A 139 4.59 -12.52 11.91
C VAL A 139 5.16 -11.11 11.77
N THR A 140 6.44 -10.97 11.55
CA THR A 140 7.12 -9.67 11.36
C THR A 140 7.46 -9.48 9.89
N VAL A 141 6.86 -8.47 9.25
CA VAL A 141 7.13 -8.10 7.86
C VAL A 141 8.24 -7.06 7.81
N ILE A 142 9.26 -7.29 7.01
CA ILE A 142 10.45 -6.45 6.86
C ILE A 142 10.66 -6.14 5.38
N VAL A 143 11.05 -4.90 5.08
CA VAL A 143 11.42 -4.46 3.73
C VAL A 143 12.76 -3.71 3.85
N PRO A 144 13.90 -4.37 3.64
CA PRO A 144 15.22 -3.79 3.93
C PRO A 144 15.45 -2.40 3.33
N GLU A 145 15.01 -2.17 2.09
CA GLU A 145 15.12 -0.87 1.40
C GLU A 145 13.86 0.01 1.57
N GLY A 146 12.93 -0.39 2.43
CA GLY A 146 11.60 0.24 2.54
C GLY A 146 11.63 1.72 2.90
N GLU A 147 12.55 2.14 3.77
CA GLU A 147 12.70 3.57 4.13
C GLU A 147 13.11 4.42 2.92
N LYS A 148 14.07 3.94 2.12
CA LYS A 148 14.52 4.63 0.90
C LYS A 148 13.45 4.65 -0.18
N LEU A 149 12.73 3.55 -0.33
CA LEU A 149 11.63 3.44 -1.29
C LEU A 149 10.48 4.38 -0.92
N ALA A 150 10.14 4.49 0.36
CA ALA A 150 9.06 5.32 0.86
C ALA A 150 9.22 6.79 0.46
N LEU A 151 10.44 7.32 0.41
CA LEU A 151 10.73 8.69 -0.02
C LEU A 151 10.28 9.00 -1.46
N LYS A 152 10.11 7.97 -2.29
CA LYS A 152 9.65 8.08 -3.67
C LYS A 152 8.15 7.81 -3.83
N THR A 153 7.45 7.56 -2.74
CA THR A 153 6.00 7.29 -2.70
C THR A 153 5.23 8.46 -2.08
N LEU A 154 3.92 8.31 -1.95
CA LEU A 154 3.07 9.27 -1.24
C LEU A 154 3.13 9.12 0.29
N ASN A 155 3.76 8.07 0.82
CA ASN A 155 3.77 7.75 2.25
C ASN A 155 4.13 8.93 3.16
N PRO A 156 5.23 9.70 2.91
CA PRO A 156 5.57 10.83 3.77
C PRO A 156 4.45 11.89 3.87
N ARG A 157 3.71 12.11 2.79
CA ARG A 157 2.58 13.05 2.76
C ARG A 157 1.37 12.52 3.50
N LEU A 158 1.16 11.22 3.42
CA LEU A 158 0.06 10.53 4.10
C LEU A 158 0.33 10.30 5.60
N GLY A 159 1.47 10.77 6.11
CA GLY A 159 1.86 10.51 7.49
C GLY A 159 2.15 9.03 7.75
N ILE A 160 2.81 8.40 6.80
CA ILE A 160 3.35 7.04 6.94
C ILE A 160 4.86 7.18 6.95
N GLU A 161 5.47 6.96 8.10
CA GLU A 161 6.87 7.22 8.36
C GLU A 161 7.67 5.93 8.57
N GLY A 162 8.98 5.97 8.24
CA GLY A 162 9.92 4.87 8.47
C GLY A 162 9.84 3.71 7.48
N GLY A 163 9.01 3.81 6.42
CA GLY A 163 8.97 2.75 5.41
C GLY A 163 7.81 2.82 4.43
N ILE A 164 7.71 1.78 3.61
CA ILE A 164 6.61 1.61 2.66
C ILE A 164 5.36 1.04 3.33
N SER A 165 4.22 1.15 2.65
CA SER A 165 3.00 0.43 3.00
C SER A 165 2.98 -0.98 2.42
N ILE A 166 2.48 -1.94 3.19
CA ILE A 166 2.10 -3.26 2.69
C ILE A 166 0.65 -3.17 2.25
N LEU A 167 0.43 -3.11 0.93
CA LEU A 167 -0.85 -2.78 0.33
C LEU A 167 -1.22 -3.68 -0.86
N GLY A 168 -2.43 -3.52 -1.36
CA GLY A 168 -3.01 -4.21 -2.51
C GLY A 168 -4.41 -4.75 -2.18
N THR A 169 -5.42 -4.31 -2.93
CA THR A 169 -6.83 -4.70 -2.73
C THR A 169 -7.17 -6.03 -3.39
N THR A 170 -6.46 -6.37 -4.45
CA THR A 170 -6.69 -7.61 -5.23
C THR A 170 -5.53 -8.59 -5.16
N GLY A 171 -4.40 -8.20 -4.55
CA GLY A 171 -3.15 -8.97 -4.60
C GLY A 171 -2.37 -8.86 -5.92
N ILE A 172 -2.99 -8.32 -6.96
CA ILE A 172 -2.44 -8.21 -8.32
C ILE A 172 -2.22 -6.73 -8.67
N VAL A 173 -1.06 -6.42 -9.22
CA VAL A 173 -0.76 -5.12 -9.84
C VAL A 173 -1.19 -5.18 -11.30
N ARG A 174 -2.14 -4.33 -11.70
CA ARG A 174 -2.51 -4.15 -13.11
C ARG A 174 -1.76 -2.94 -13.64
N PRO A 175 -0.84 -3.13 -14.59
CA PRO A 175 -0.03 -2.06 -15.11
C PRO A 175 -0.88 -0.91 -15.67
N MET A 176 -0.48 0.32 -15.34
CA MET A 176 -1.13 1.55 -15.81
C MET A 176 -2.63 1.64 -15.51
N SER A 177 -3.10 1.02 -14.41
CA SER A 177 -4.50 1.08 -14.01
C SER A 177 -4.89 2.49 -13.57
N GLU A 178 -5.80 3.10 -14.34
CA GLU A 178 -6.38 4.41 -14.02
C GLU A 178 -7.20 4.36 -12.72
N GLU A 179 -7.92 3.27 -12.50
CA GLU A 179 -8.71 3.03 -11.28
C GLU A 179 -7.80 2.97 -10.05
N ALA A 180 -6.72 2.20 -10.11
CA ALA A 180 -5.77 2.11 -9.01
C ALA A 180 -5.10 3.46 -8.72
N PHE A 181 -4.81 4.24 -9.75
CA PHE A 181 -4.27 5.58 -9.58
C PHE A 181 -5.28 6.53 -8.92
N LYS A 182 -6.55 6.53 -9.37
CA LYS A 182 -7.63 7.31 -8.73
C LYS A 182 -7.79 6.95 -7.26
N GLU A 183 -7.83 5.67 -6.93
CA GLU A 183 -7.91 5.19 -5.56
C GLU A 183 -6.72 5.67 -4.70
N SER A 184 -5.52 5.76 -5.26
CA SER A 184 -4.33 6.25 -4.55
C SER A 184 -4.40 7.73 -4.14
N LEU A 185 -5.28 8.52 -4.75
CA LEU A 185 -5.50 9.93 -4.40
C LEU A 185 -6.44 10.13 -3.21
N LEU A 186 -7.34 9.18 -2.96
CA LEU A 186 -8.38 9.30 -1.94
C LEU A 186 -7.85 9.47 -0.50
N PRO A 187 -6.76 8.81 -0.07
CA PRO A 187 -6.24 8.96 1.28
C PRO A 187 -5.93 10.41 1.67
N HIS A 188 -5.58 11.28 0.72
CA HIS A 188 -5.39 12.70 1.02
C HIS A 188 -6.69 13.36 1.52
N LEU A 189 -7.82 13.08 0.85
CA LEU A 189 -9.13 13.60 1.25
C LEU A 189 -9.55 13.06 2.62
N GLU A 190 -9.30 11.79 2.88
CA GLU A 190 -9.62 11.16 4.16
C GLU A 190 -8.84 11.80 5.31
N ILE A 191 -7.54 12.07 5.12
CA ILE A 191 -6.69 12.72 6.13
C ILE A 191 -7.20 14.14 6.40
N ILE A 192 -7.51 14.93 5.35
CA ILE A 192 -8.02 16.29 5.49
C ILE A 192 -9.33 16.28 6.31
N ARG A 193 -10.25 15.37 5.99
CA ARG A 193 -11.53 15.23 6.71
C ARG A 193 -11.35 14.78 8.16
N ALA A 194 -10.45 13.85 8.42
CA ALA A 194 -10.16 13.33 9.76
C ALA A 194 -9.52 14.38 10.69
N ASN A 195 -9.01 15.49 10.12
CA ASN A 195 -8.52 16.66 10.86
C ASN A 195 -9.56 17.79 10.93
N ASP A 196 -10.85 17.47 10.70
CA ASP A 196 -12.00 18.40 10.79
C ASP A 196 -11.91 19.61 9.84
N LEU A 197 -11.10 19.53 8.81
CA LEU A 197 -10.98 20.58 7.79
C LEU A 197 -12.17 20.50 6.83
N ALA A 198 -12.86 21.60 6.65
CA ALA A 198 -14.04 21.71 5.79
C ALA A 198 -13.72 22.15 4.36
N THR A 199 -12.52 22.66 4.13
CA THR A 199 -12.02 23.14 2.84
C THR A 199 -10.93 22.21 2.32
N VAL A 200 -10.95 21.91 1.03
CA VAL A 200 -9.86 21.19 0.35
C VAL A 200 -9.34 22.01 -0.83
N VAL A 201 -8.02 22.04 -0.99
CA VAL A 201 -7.32 22.66 -2.14
C VAL A 201 -6.85 21.56 -3.06
N LEU A 202 -7.50 21.41 -4.22
CA LEU A 202 -7.13 20.41 -5.22
C LEU A 202 -6.07 20.95 -6.18
N VAL A 203 -4.92 20.30 -6.24
CA VAL A 203 -3.78 20.68 -7.08
C VAL A 203 -3.40 19.57 -8.06
N PRO A 204 -2.85 19.89 -9.26
CA PRO A 204 -2.48 18.86 -10.25
C PRO A 204 -1.39 17.90 -9.78
N GLY A 205 -0.48 18.36 -8.93
CA GLY A 205 0.68 17.59 -8.47
C GLY A 205 1.65 18.46 -7.69
N GLY A 206 2.86 17.97 -7.41
CA GLY A 206 3.82 18.60 -6.50
C GLY A 206 4.24 20.04 -6.83
N MET A 207 4.25 20.45 -8.10
CA MET A 207 4.47 21.85 -8.46
C MET A 207 3.29 22.74 -8.06
N GLY A 208 2.06 22.26 -8.27
CA GLY A 208 0.85 22.94 -7.85
C GLY A 208 0.79 23.10 -6.33
N GLU A 209 1.15 22.06 -5.60
CA GLU A 209 1.24 22.04 -4.15
C GLU A 209 2.18 23.12 -3.62
N LYS A 210 3.45 23.11 -4.07
CA LYS A 210 4.43 24.13 -3.70
C LYS A 210 3.98 25.57 -4.03
N SER A 211 3.21 25.73 -5.11
CA SER A 211 2.69 27.03 -5.51
C SER A 211 1.51 27.48 -4.64
N ALA A 212 0.64 26.54 -4.25
CA ALA A 212 -0.47 26.79 -3.33
C ALA A 212 0.06 27.17 -1.93
N GLU A 213 1.08 26.46 -1.43
CA GLU A 213 1.75 26.80 -0.17
C GLU A 213 2.36 28.21 -0.19
N LYS A 214 3.01 28.59 -1.29
CA LYS A 214 3.61 29.94 -1.44
C LYS A 214 2.61 31.08 -1.35
N ILE A 215 1.35 30.84 -1.72
CA ILE A 215 0.29 31.86 -1.60
C ILE A 215 -0.50 31.74 -0.29
N GLY A 216 -0.03 30.89 0.64
CA GLY A 216 -0.58 30.79 2.00
C GLY A 216 -1.60 29.69 2.22
N CYS A 217 -1.81 28.75 1.29
CA CYS A 217 -2.60 27.56 1.55
C CYS A 217 -1.88 26.65 2.55
N SER A 218 -2.57 26.21 3.59
CA SER A 218 -2.01 25.24 4.53
C SER A 218 -1.75 23.90 3.82
N PRO A 219 -0.58 23.27 4.00
CA PRO A 219 -0.29 21.95 3.47
C PRO A 219 -1.31 20.88 3.87
N ASP A 220 -1.91 21.02 5.06
CA ASP A 220 -2.91 20.08 5.58
C ASP A 220 -4.26 20.14 4.86
N MET A 221 -4.49 21.14 3.99
CA MET A 221 -5.69 21.29 3.18
C MET A 221 -5.48 20.86 1.72
N ILE A 222 -4.24 20.53 1.32
CA ILE A 222 -3.88 20.30 -0.08
C ILE A 222 -3.99 18.81 -0.42
N ALA A 223 -4.75 18.50 -1.46
CA ALA A 223 -4.84 17.17 -2.06
C ALA A 223 -4.45 17.21 -3.55
N GLN A 224 -3.67 16.23 -4.00
CA GLN A 224 -3.34 16.09 -5.41
C GLN A 224 -4.53 15.47 -6.17
N MET A 225 -4.83 16.01 -7.34
CA MET A 225 -5.91 15.53 -8.21
C MET A 225 -5.40 14.94 -9.54
N SER A 226 -4.11 15.09 -9.85
CA SER A 226 -3.54 14.71 -11.15
C SER A 226 -4.33 15.26 -12.32
N ASN A 227 -4.74 14.39 -13.26
CA ASN A 227 -5.63 14.70 -14.37
C ASN A 227 -7.12 14.42 -14.07
N PHE A 228 -7.44 13.91 -12.86
CA PHE A 228 -8.76 13.39 -12.49
C PHE A 228 -9.59 14.43 -11.74
N VAL A 229 -9.71 15.63 -12.29
CA VAL A 229 -10.42 16.76 -11.67
C VAL A 229 -11.85 16.40 -11.33
N GLY A 230 -12.62 15.84 -12.27
CA GLY A 230 -14.01 15.45 -12.04
C GLY A 230 -14.17 14.41 -10.96
N PHE A 231 -13.33 13.37 -10.98
CA PHE A 231 -13.32 12.34 -9.93
C PHE A 231 -13.06 12.95 -8.55
N MET A 232 -12.03 13.77 -8.41
CA MET A 232 -11.68 14.37 -7.12
C MET A 232 -12.72 15.38 -6.63
N LEU A 233 -13.38 16.12 -7.52
CA LEU A 233 -14.51 16.96 -7.17
C LEU A 233 -15.68 16.13 -6.63
N GLN A 234 -16.07 15.06 -7.31
CA GLN A 234 -17.12 14.15 -6.87
C GLN A 234 -16.76 13.55 -5.50
N GLN A 235 -15.53 13.06 -5.35
CA GLN A 235 -15.05 12.48 -4.09
C GLN A 235 -15.00 13.49 -2.94
N SER A 236 -14.80 14.78 -3.24
CA SER A 236 -14.87 15.85 -2.25
C SER A 236 -16.29 16.10 -1.79
N VAL A 237 -17.28 16.04 -2.69
CA VAL A 237 -18.71 16.17 -2.34
C VAL A 237 -19.16 14.98 -1.48
N GLU A 238 -18.82 13.76 -1.86
CA GLU A 238 -19.16 12.53 -1.11
C GLU A 238 -18.61 12.56 0.33
N ARG A 239 -17.48 13.24 0.54
CA ARG A 239 -16.85 13.44 1.87
C ARG A 239 -17.31 14.70 2.59
N HIS A 240 -18.35 15.37 2.06
CA HIS A 240 -18.98 16.54 2.69
C HIS A 240 -18.01 17.71 2.94
N PHE A 241 -17.06 17.96 2.03
CA PHE A 241 -16.31 19.21 2.05
C PHE A 241 -17.25 20.39 1.76
N LYS A 242 -17.16 21.45 2.55
CA LYS A 242 -17.98 22.66 2.38
C LYS A 242 -17.46 23.54 1.26
N GLU A 243 -16.15 23.50 1.02
CA GLU A 243 -15.48 24.32 0.03
C GLU A 243 -14.40 23.50 -0.67
N VAL A 244 -14.33 23.65 -2.00
CA VAL A 244 -13.31 23.05 -2.84
C VAL A 244 -12.63 24.14 -3.65
N ILE A 245 -11.35 24.35 -3.45
CA ILE A 245 -10.53 25.32 -4.20
C ILE A 245 -9.76 24.55 -5.27
N LEU A 246 -10.03 24.87 -6.54
CA LEU A 246 -9.19 24.37 -7.63
C LEU A 246 -8.01 25.30 -7.86
N PHE A 247 -6.82 24.79 -7.66
CA PHE A 247 -5.59 25.53 -7.85
C PHE A 247 -4.69 24.82 -8.87
N GLY A 248 -4.25 25.53 -9.88
CA GLY A 248 -3.41 24.92 -10.90
C GLY A 248 -3.06 25.82 -12.06
N HIS A 249 -2.38 25.26 -13.06
CA HIS A 249 -1.98 25.97 -14.27
C HIS A 249 -3.21 26.41 -15.07
N ILE A 250 -3.17 27.63 -15.61
CA ILE A 250 -4.29 28.24 -16.35
C ILE A 250 -4.83 27.34 -17.47
N GLY A 251 -3.97 26.64 -18.20
CA GLY A 251 -4.39 25.74 -19.28
C GLY A 251 -5.24 24.55 -18.81
N LYS A 252 -4.99 24.01 -17.61
CA LYS A 252 -5.85 22.96 -17.01
C LYS A 252 -7.16 23.54 -16.51
N LEU A 253 -7.13 24.68 -15.83
CA LEU A 253 -8.35 25.34 -15.35
C LEU A 253 -9.25 25.80 -16.49
N ALA A 254 -8.68 26.27 -17.60
CA ALA A 254 -9.45 26.63 -18.81
C ALA A 254 -10.17 25.43 -19.42
N LYS A 255 -9.55 24.23 -19.43
CA LYS A 255 -10.21 22.99 -19.88
C LYS A 255 -11.38 22.63 -18.96
N VAL A 256 -11.20 22.74 -17.65
CA VAL A 256 -12.27 22.49 -16.68
C VAL A 256 -13.42 23.48 -16.91
N ALA A 257 -13.13 24.77 -17.09
CA ALA A 257 -14.13 25.79 -17.39
C ALA A 257 -14.87 25.52 -18.71
N ALA A 258 -14.23 24.87 -19.69
CA ALA A 258 -14.81 24.42 -20.94
C ALA A 258 -15.55 23.06 -20.81
N GLY A 259 -15.71 22.50 -19.61
CA GLY A 259 -16.44 21.25 -19.35
C GLY A 259 -15.60 19.97 -19.49
N THR A 260 -14.26 20.07 -19.61
CA THR A 260 -13.38 18.91 -19.68
C THR A 260 -12.81 18.61 -18.28
N PHE A 261 -13.30 17.58 -17.61
CA PHE A 261 -12.93 17.23 -16.25
C PHE A 261 -11.85 16.15 -16.12
N HIS A 262 -11.37 15.61 -17.24
CA HIS A 262 -10.16 14.82 -17.36
C HIS A 262 -9.15 15.64 -18.18
N THR A 263 -8.10 16.18 -17.53
CA THR A 263 -7.26 17.24 -18.13
C THR A 263 -5.84 16.80 -18.41
#